data_263d606a88e2d95593a3c02d4d00050c
#
_entry.id   263d606a88e2d95593a3c02d4d00050c
#
_cell.length_a   1.000
_cell.length_b   1.000
_cell.length_c   1.000
_cell.angle_alpha   90.00
_cell.angle_beta   90.00
_cell.angle_gamma   90.00
#
_symmetry.space_group_name_H-M   'P 1'
#
loop_
_entity.id
_entity.type
_entity.pdbx_description
1 polymer ?
#
loop_
_entity_poly.entity_id
_entity_poly.type
_entity_poly.pdbx_seq_one_letter_code
_entity_poly.pdbx_strand_id
1 'polypeptide(L)'
;MALLSRAIVRTLPAVPKPIVRKISERYIAGTRVEDACRVVERLNAESKMATIDVLGEEITTWEEARHIGYEYENVFREIDEQGLDSNVSVKLTGLGLKLDHGLCREILERLVR
;
A
#
# COMPACT_ATOMS: atom_id res chain seq x y z
N MET A 1 24.11 18.44 8.43
CA MET A 1 22.98 17.50 8.22
C MET A 1 21.75 18.21 7.65
N ALA A 2 21.26 19.28 8.28
CA ALA A 2 20.07 19.99 7.77
C ALA A 2 20.23 20.61 6.37
N LEU A 3 21.42 21.09 6.01
CA LEU A 3 21.72 21.64 4.68
C LEU A 3 21.75 20.54 3.60
N LEU A 4 22.29 19.37 3.94
CA LEU A 4 22.34 18.24 3.03
C LEU A 4 20.93 17.70 2.76
N SER A 5 20.10 17.59 3.80
CA SER A 5 18.71 17.16 3.68
C SER A 5 17.89 18.13 2.82
N ARG A 6 18.10 19.45 2.99
CA ARG A 6 17.44 20.47 2.16
C ARG A 6 17.89 20.41 0.71
N ALA A 7 19.16 20.17 0.44
CA ALA A 7 19.67 20.00 -0.91
C ALA A 7 19.08 18.76 -1.59
N ILE A 8 19.00 17.64 -0.87
CA ILE A 8 18.40 16.39 -1.35
C ILE A 8 16.93 16.62 -1.68
N VAL A 9 16.15 17.24 -0.79
CA VAL A 9 14.72 17.52 -1.03
C VAL A 9 14.51 18.46 -2.22
N ARG A 10 15.40 19.45 -2.43
CA ARG A 10 15.30 20.37 -3.57
C ARG A 10 15.65 19.71 -4.91
N THR A 11 16.58 18.75 -4.91
CA THR A 11 17.04 18.08 -6.14
C THR A 11 16.24 16.84 -6.50
N LEU A 12 15.51 16.24 -5.54
CA LEU A 12 14.70 15.05 -5.75
C LEU A 12 13.69 15.17 -6.90
N PRO A 13 12.95 16.29 -7.07
CA PRO A 13 12.04 16.45 -8.20
C PRO A 13 12.72 16.50 -9.58
N ALA A 14 14.02 16.80 -9.62
CA ALA A 14 14.81 16.85 -10.86
C ALA A 14 15.32 15.46 -11.28
N VAL A 15 15.24 14.44 -10.41
CA VAL A 15 15.69 13.09 -10.73
C VAL A 15 14.64 12.39 -11.59
N PRO A 16 15.00 11.83 -12.77
CA PRO A 16 14.05 11.10 -13.61
C PRO A 16 13.41 9.92 -12.89
N LYS A 17 12.09 9.73 -13.08
CA LYS A 17 11.34 8.65 -12.46
C LYS A 17 11.96 7.25 -12.64
N PRO A 18 12.50 6.87 -13.82
CA PRO A 18 13.15 5.58 -13.98
C PRO A 18 14.35 5.36 -13.06
N ILE A 19 15.13 6.42 -12.80
CA ILE A 19 16.30 6.36 -11.91
C ILE A 19 15.84 6.17 -10.45
N VAL A 20 14.84 6.94 -10.01
CA VAL A 20 14.25 6.81 -8.67
C VAL A 20 13.68 5.41 -8.49
N ARG A 21 12.96 4.88 -9.48
CA ARG A 21 12.42 3.53 -9.46
C ARG A 21 13.51 2.47 -9.28
N LYS A 22 14.59 2.57 -10.03
CA LYS A 22 15.72 1.64 -9.95
C LYS A 22 16.41 1.66 -8.59
N ILE A 23 16.61 2.84 -8.02
CA ILE A 23 17.20 3.01 -6.68
C ILE A 23 16.25 2.44 -5.60
N SER A 24 14.95 2.59 -5.80
CA SER A 24 13.91 2.18 -4.84
C SER A 24 13.56 0.69 -4.90
N GLU A 25 13.90 -0.02 -5.97
CA GLU A 25 13.54 -1.45 -6.18
C GLU A 25 13.89 -2.36 -4.99
N ARG A 26 14.95 -2.03 -4.28
CA ARG A 26 15.36 -2.81 -3.10
C ARG A 26 14.43 -2.64 -1.91
N TYR A 27 13.73 -1.51 -1.81
CA TYR A 27 12.93 -1.11 -0.65
C TYR A 27 11.42 -1.07 -0.94
N ILE A 28 11.05 -1.02 -2.20
CA ILE A 28 9.66 -0.90 -2.65
C ILE A 28 9.33 -2.08 -3.55
N ALA A 29 8.26 -2.82 -3.23
CA ALA A 29 7.83 -3.98 -4.02
C ALA A 29 7.39 -3.59 -5.43
N GLY A 30 6.69 -2.45 -5.57
CA GLY A 30 6.15 -1.95 -6.82
C GLY A 30 4.86 -1.18 -6.57
N THR A 31 4.11 -0.92 -7.63
CA THR A 31 2.88 -0.12 -7.60
C THR A 31 1.60 -0.94 -7.76
N ARG A 32 1.72 -2.23 -8.01
CA ARG A 32 0.61 -3.14 -8.30
C ARG A 32 0.53 -4.27 -7.29
N VAL A 33 -0.67 -4.82 -7.11
CA VAL A 33 -0.89 -5.97 -6.22
C VAL A 33 0.00 -7.16 -6.61
N GLU A 34 0.14 -7.41 -7.90
CA GLU A 34 0.99 -8.50 -8.41
C GLU A 34 2.45 -8.34 -7.98
N ASP A 35 2.95 -7.12 -7.93
CA ASP A 35 4.31 -6.83 -7.46
C ASP A 35 4.46 -7.17 -5.98
N ALA A 36 3.49 -6.81 -5.15
CA ALA A 36 3.47 -7.14 -3.72
C ALA A 36 3.42 -8.66 -3.52
N CYS A 37 2.53 -9.35 -4.22
CA CYS A 37 2.38 -10.80 -4.12
C CYS A 37 3.67 -11.53 -4.49
N ARG A 38 4.37 -11.08 -5.52
CA ARG A 38 5.64 -11.65 -5.95
C ARG A 38 6.73 -11.51 -4.88
N VAL A 39 6.78 -10.36 -4.21
CA VAL A 39 7.72 -10.14 -3.09
C VAL A 39 7.36 -11.03 -1.90
N VAL A 40 6.08 -11.12 -1.55
CA VAL A 40 5.61 -11.98 -0.46
C VAL A 40 5.93 -13.44 -0.74
N GLU A 41 5.67 -13.91 -1.95
CA GLU A 41 5.98 -15.28 -2.38
C GLU A 41 7.47 -15.60 -2.20
N ARG A 42 8.34 -14.69 -2.60
CA ARG A 42 9.79 -14.83 -2.40
C ARG A 42 10.16 -14.88 -0.92
N LEU A 43 9.57 -14.00 -0.09
CA LEU A 43 9.81 -14.00 1.36
C LEU A 43 9.30 -15.28 2.02
N ASN A 44 8.13 -15.76 1.61
CA ASN A 44 7.58 -17.02 2.10
C ASN A 44 8.49 -18.22 1.76
N ALA A 45 9.10 -18.23 0.58
CA ALA A 45 10.07 -19.24 0.19
C ALA A 45 11.31 -19.26 1.12
N GLU A 46 11.62 -18.12 1.73
CA GLU A 46 12.67 -17.99 2.75
C GLU A 46 12.15 -18.18 4.19
N SER A 47 10.93 -18.71 4.36
CA SER A 47 10.25 -18.90 5.67
C SER A 47 10.02 -17.58 6.42
N LYS A 48 9.77 -16.50 5.69
CA LYS A 48 9.46 -15.19 6.24
C LYS A 48 8.00 -14.84 5.98
N MET A 49 7.33 -14.28 6.96
CA MET A 49 6.02 -13.67 6.83
C MET A 49 6.14 -12.24 6.30
N ALA A 50 5.05 -11.71 5.78
CA ALA A 50 5.00 -10.33 5.30
C ALA A 50 3.73 -9.62 5.76
N THR A 51 3.75 -8.30 5.72
CA THR A 51 2.56 -7.47 5.86
C THR A 51 2.49 -6.56 4.64
N ILE A 52 1.34 -6.56 3.96
CA ILE A 52 1.08 -5.69 2.82
C ILE A 52 0.36 -4.45 3.31
N ASP A 53 0.77 -3.30 2.82
CA ASP A 53 0.18 -2.02 3.11
C ASP A 53 -0.33 -1.38 1.81
N VAL A 54 -1.59 -0.96 1.80
CA VAL A 54 -2.18 -0.20 0.71
C VAL A 54 -2.03 1.28 1.03
N LEU A 55 -1.29 2.00 0.20
CA LEU A 55 -1.06 3.43 0.37
C LEU A 55 -2.26 4.23 -0.16
N GLY A 56 -2.62 5.29 0.55
CA GLY A 56 -3.74 6.16 0.18
C GLY A 56 -4.52 6.68 1.37
N GLU A 57 -3.83 7.20 2.38
CA GLU A 57 -4.43 7.64 3.64
C GLU A 57 -5.08 9.03 3.56
N GLU A 58 -4.59 9.88 2.66
CA GLU A 58 -5.04 11.26 2.49
C GLU A 58 -6.13 11.36 1.42
N ILE A 59 -7.29 10.78 1.72
CA ILE A 59 -8.47 10.85 0.86
C ILE A 59 -9.35 12.04 1.23
N THR A 60 -10.04 12.61 0.24
CA THR A 60 -10.94 13.74 0.40
C THR A 60 -12.34 13.48 -0.12
N THR A 61 -12.56 12.40 -0.86
CA THR A 61 -13.86 12.06 -1.44
C THR A 61 -14.30 10.63 -1.11
N TRP A 62 -15.61 10.37 -1.21
CA TRP A 62 -16.18 9.04 -1.01
C TRP A 62 -15.69 8.05 -2.08
N GLU A 63 -15.54 8.51 -3.31
CA GLU A 63 -15.03 7.70 -4.41
C GLU A 63 -13.61 7.22 -4.11
N GLU A 64 -12.75 8.09 -3.59
CA GLU A 64 -11.39 7.72 -3.19
C GLU A 64 -11.41 6.66 -2.07
N ALA A 65 -12.27 6.83 -1.06
CA ALA A 65 -12.43 5.86 0.03
C ALA A 65 -12.88 4.49 -0.50
N ARG A 66 -13.87 4.47 -1.40
CA ARG A 66 -14.35 3.23 -2.02
C ARG A 66 -13.28 2.58 -2.87
N HIS A 67 -12.51 3.37 -3.61
CA HIS A 67 -11.40 2.88 -4.41
C HIS A 67 -10.35 2.18 -3.54
N ILE A 68 -9.95 2.80 -2.44
CA ILE A 68 -9.02 2.19 -1.48
C ILE A 68 -9.62 0.91 -0.89
N GLY A 69 -10.91 0.89 -0.59
CA GLY A 69 -11.62 -0.32 -0.15
C GLY A 69 -11.52 -1.46 -1.16
N TYR A 70 -11.68 -1.18 -2.44
CA TYR A 70 -11.51 -2.19 -3.51
C TYR A 70 -10.07 -2.67 -3.64
N GLU A 71 -9.10 -1.79 -3.45
CA GLU A 71 -7.69 -2.17 -3.43
C GLU A 71 -7.40 -3.16 -2.29
N TYR A 72 -7.92 -2.91 -1.09
CA TYR A 72 -7.82 -3.85 0.03
C TYR A 72 -8.51 -5.17 -0.27
N GLU A 73 -9.72 -5.16 -0.82
CA GLU A 73 -10.44 -6.40 -1.19
C GLU A 73 -9.62 -7.22 -2.18
N ASN A 74 -9.01 -6.57 -3.15
CA ASN A 74 -8.16 -7.21 -4.14
C ASN A 74 -6.94 -7.87 -3.49
N VAL A 75 -6.27 -7.16 -2.57
CA VAL A 75 -5.13 -7.69 -1.83
C VAL A 75 -5.52 -8.93 -1.02
N PHE A 76 -6.63 -8.88 -0.28
CA PHE A 76 -7.11 -10.03 0.49
C PHE A 76 -7.43 -11.23 -0.39
N ARG A 77 -8.05 -10.98 -1.55
CA ARG A 77 -8.37 -12.04 -2.51
C ARG A 77 -7.10 -12.71 -3.03
N GLU A 78 -6.12 -11.93 -3.43
CA GLU A 78 -4.85 -12.45 -3.93
C GLU A 78 -4.09 -13.27 -2.88
N ILE A 79 -4.09 -12.81 -1.64
CA ILE A 79 -3.49 -13.55 -0.51
C ILE A 79 -4.17 -14.92 -0.35
N ASP A 80 -5.48 -14.94 -0.38
CA ASP A 80 -6.27 -16.18 -0.23
C ASP A 80 -6.08 -17.12 -1.40
N GLU A 81 -6.23 -16.62 -2.63
CA GLU A 81 -6.11 -17.43 -3.85
C GLU A 81 -4.73 -18.03 -4.06
N GLN A 82 -3.67 -17.28 -3.71
CA GLN A 82 -2.29 -17.73 -3.85
C GLN A 82 -1.75 -18.44 -2.61
N GLY A 83 -2.51 -18.50 -1.52
CA GLY A 83 -2.09 -19.14 -0.27
C GLY A 83 -0.87 -18.47 0.36
N LEU A 84 -0.80 -17.14 0.31
CA LEU A 84 0.34 -16.39 0.82
C LEU A 84 0.30 -16.26 2.35
N ASP A 85 1.46 -16.38 2.99
CA ASP A 85 1.62 -16.08 4.41
C ASP A 85 1.89 -14.58 4.58
N SER A 86 0.81 -13.81 4.67
CA SER A 86 0.84 -12.36 4.75
C SER A 86 -0.36 -11.81 5.50
N ASN A 87 -0.12 -10.76 6.26
CA ASN A 87 -1.16 -9.90 6.83
C ASN A 87 -1.34 -8.66 5.97
N VAL A 88 -2.40 -7.91 6.22
CA VAL A 88 -2.66 -6.61 5.60
C VAL A 88 -2.79 -5.57 6.68
N SER A 89 -2.08 -4.46 6.55
CA SER A 89 -2.22 -3.31 7.42
C SER A 89 -3.34 -2.42 6.89
N VAL A 90 -4.43 -2.31 7.64
CA VAL A 90 -5.60 -1.50 7.26
C VAL A 90 -5.58 -0.18 8.02
N LYS A 91 -5.62 0.92 7.29
CA LYS A 91 -5.69 2.27 7.88
C LYS A 91 -7.07 2.86 7.64
N LEU A 92 -7.80 3.11 8.71
CA LEU A 92 -9.18 3.60 8.67
C LEU A 92 -9.30 4.97 7.99
N THR A 93 -8.26 5.78 8.06
CA THR A 93 -8.24 7.09 7.38
C THR A 93 -8.34 6.96 5.86
N GLY A 94 -7.79 5.88 5.28
CA GLY A 94 -7.96 5.56 3.86
C GLY A 94 -9.36 5.06 3.50
N LEU A 95 -10.12 4.60 4.49
CA LEU A 95 -11.49 4.12 4.31
C LEU A 95 -12.55 5.19 4.59
N GLY A 96 -12.13 6.44 4.77
CA GLY A 96 -13.03 7.57 4.94
C GLY A 96 -13.37 7.92 6.37
N LEU A 97 -12.59 7.49 7.37
CA LEU A 97 -12.87 7.75 8.78
C LEU A 97 -13.09 9.24 9.09
N LYS A 98 -12.31 10.12 8.47
CA LYS A 98 -12.42 11.56 8.66
C LYS A 98 -13.55 12.23 7.85
N LEU A 99 -14.09 11.53 6.87
CA LEU A 99 -15.17 12.02 6.01
C LEU A 99 -16.54 11.57 6.51
N ASP A 100 -16.68 10.28 6.78
CA ASP A 100 -17.95 9.64 7.15
C ASP A 100 -17.68 8.33 7.88
N HIS A 101 -18.03 8.29 9.16
CA HIS A 101 -17.87 7.09 9.99
C HIS A 101 -18.69 5.91 9.47
N GLY A 102 -19.89 6.17 8.95
CA GLY A 102 -20.77 5.14 8.38
C GLY A 102 -20.16 4.49 7.16
N LEU A 103 -19.58 5.26 6.26
CA LEU A 103 -18.87 4.77 5.09
C LEU A 103 -17.65 3.94 5.49
N CYS A 104 -16.84 4.45 6.40
CA CYS A 104 -15.65 3.73 6.90
C CYS A 104 -16.04 2.38 7.50
N ARG A 105 -17.07 2.35 8.32
CA ARG A 105 -17.61 1.13 8.92
C ARG A 105 -18.09 0.14 7.86
N GLU A 106 -18.88 0.61 6.89
CA GLU A 106 -19.38 -0.21 5.77
C GLU A 106 -18.23 -0.90 5.02
N ILE A 107 -17.22 -0.12 4.65
CA ILE A 107 -16.06 -0.66 3.92
C ILE A 107 -15.31 -1.67 4.79
N LEU A 108 -15.04 -1.33 6.05
CA LEU A 108 -14.32 -2.21 6.97
C LEU A 108 -15.07 -3.53 7.19
N GLU A 109 -16.38 -3.49 7.38
CA GLU A 109 -17.21 -4.69 7.55
C GLU A 109 -17.14 -5.62 6.33
N ARG A 110 -17.04 -5.06 5.12
CA ARG A 110 -16.83 -5.86 3.91
C ARG A 110 -15.47 -6.54 3.87
N LEU A 111 -14.43 -5.88 4.37
CA LEU A 111 -13.07 -6.43 4.37
C LEU A 111 -12.89 -7.59 5.36
N VAL A 112 -13.62 -7.60 6.46
CA VAL A 112 -13.48 -8.62 7.52
C VAL A 112 -14.43 -9.81 7.36
N ARG A 113 -15.28 -9.81 6.34
CA ARG A 113 -16.17 -10.95 6.01
C ARG A 113 -15.46 -11.94 5.10
#